data_d8ac58c0b1a3adf94d167f8f381a67a0
#
_entry.id   d8ac58c0b1a3adf94d167f8f381a67a0
#
_cell.length_a   1.000
_cell.length_b   1.000
_cell.length_c   1.000
_cell.angle_alpha   90.00
_cell.angle_beta   90.00
_cell.angle_gamma   90.00
#
_symmetry.space_group_name_H-M   'P 1'
#
loop_
_entity.id
_entity.type
_entity.pdbx_description
1 polymer ?
#
loop_
_entity_poly.entity_id
_entity_poly.type
_entity_poly.pdbx_seq_one_letter_code
_entity_poly.pdbx_strand_id
1 'polypeptide(L)'
;MCMIDYSGDGVCWKNKNDGSVKTAQIFVGVLCYSGLIFCTATNGQTREDWLTGITKMFHYFDGVTDETWLDNSTPLVKNADKYDPDLAPEFSNFCDYYNTLGYAVEPGKSRHKALVENAVKQFQDRILNHLNKRSFFSIEEINSAIEPLLVQLNK
;
A
#
# COMPACT_ATOMS: atom_id res chain seq x y z
N MET A 1 9.40 -10.69 -5.60
CA MET A 1 7.94 -10.68 -5.60
C MET A 1 7.43 -9.85 -4.42
N CYS A 2 6.52 -8.97 -4.67
CA CYS A 2 5.84 -8.22 -3.61
C CYS A 2 4.34 -8.36 -3.74
N MET A 3 3.63 -8.15 -2.65
CA MET A 3 2.18 -8.10 -2.61
C MET A 3 1.75 -6.80 -1.97
N ILE A 4 0.74 -6.17 -2.54
CA ILE A 4 0.29 -4.83 -2.12
C ILE A 4 -1.20 -4.83 -1.82
N ASP A 5 -1.58 -3.97 -0.87
CA ASP A 5 -2.98 -3.76 -0.50
C ASP A 5 -3.08 -2.43 0.26
N TYR A 6 -4.29 -2.04 0.59
CA TYR A 6 -4.55 -0.94 1.52
C TYR A 6 -5.04 -1.50 2.84
N SER A 7 -4.64 -0.85 3.94
CA SER A 7 -5.21 -1.15 5.25
C SER A 7 -6.67 -0.70 5.27
N GLY A 8 -7.53 -1.48 5.89
CA GLY A 8 -8.93 -1.08 6.09
C GLY A 8 -9.11 0.10 7.03
N ASP A 9 -8.09 0.38 7.85
CA ASP A 9 -8.10 1.49 8.81
C ASP A 9 -7.17 2.59 8.33
N GLY A 10 -7.66 3.83 8.37
CA GLY A 10 -6.89 5.01 8.01
C GLY A 10 -6.46 5.82 9.21
N VAL A 11 -5.78 6.94 8.96
CA VAL A 11 -5.31 7.87 9.98
C VAL A 11 -5.93 9.23 9.71
N CYS A 12 -6.56 9.82 10.72
CA CYS A 12 -7.21 11.13 10.61
C CYS A 12 -6.19 12.25 10.69
N TRP A 13 -6.42 13.31 9.91
CA TRP A 13 -5.66 14.55 9.99
C TRP A 13 -6.60 15.74 9.82
N LYS A 14 -6.21 16.87 10.38
CA LYS A 14 -7.03 18.08 10.37
C LYS A 14 -6.40 19.13 9.45
N ASN A 15 -7.20 19.62 8.50
CA ASN A 15 -6.77 20.72 7.63
C ASN A 15 -6.74 22.01 8.41
N LYS A 16 -5.58 22.67 8.48
CA LYS A 16 -5.42 23.94 9.22
C LYS A 16 -6.17 25.09 8.60
N ASN A 17 -6.42 25.06 7.29
CA ASN A 17 -7.04 26.16 6.57
C ASN A 17 -8.55 26.25 6.80
N ASP A 18 -9.24 25.12 6.82
CA ASP A 18 -10.71 25.07 6.95
C ASP A 18 -11.20 24.31 8.18
N GLY A 19 -10.31 23.68 8.93
CA GLY A 19 -10.66 22.91 10.12
C GLY A 19 -11.32 21.57 9.85
N SER A 20 -11.44 21.16 8.58
CA SER A 20 -12.04 19.87 8.24
C SER A 20 -11.14 18.70 8.68
N VAL A 21 -11.78 17.60 9.09
CA VAL A 21 -11.09 16.36 9.44
C VAL A 21 -11.18 15.43 8.24
N LYS A 22 -10.02 14.93 7.80
CA LYS A 22 -9.91 14.01 6.67
C LYS A 22 -9.25 12.72 7.14
N THR A 23 -9.48 11.63 6.42
CA THR A 23 -8.87 10.34 6.72
C THR A 23 -7.92 9.98 5.59
N ALA A 24 -6.63 9.82 5.94
CA ALA A 24 -5.65 9.29 5.01
C ALA A 24 -5.78 7.77 4.95
N GLN A 25 -5.65 7.22 3.76
CA GLN A 25 -5.62 5.78 3.54
C GLN A 25 -4.18 5.29 3.63
N ILE A 26 -3.98 4.06 4.06
CA ILE A 26 -2.63 3.52 4.25
C ILE A 26 -2.37 2.40 3.25
N PHE A 27 -1.44 2.66 2.33
CA PHE A 27 -0.91 1.67 1.40
C PHE A 27 0.09 0.78 2.15
N VAL A 28 -0.02 -0.53 1.97
CA VAL A 28 0.87 -1.52 2.58
C VAL A 28 1.43 -2.42 1.48
N GLY A 29 2.75 -2.60 1.48
CA GLY A 29 3.42 -3.54 0.61
C GLY A 29 4.34 -4.45 1.41
N VAL A 30 4.47 -5.69 0.97
CA VAL A 30 5.34 -6.67 1.63
C VAL A 30 6.17 -7.39 0.58
N LEU A 31 7.47 -7.54 0.85
CA LEU A 31 8.33 -8.42 0.07
C LEU A 31 8.08 -9.86 0.51
N CYS A 32 7.56 -10.67 -0.40
CA CYS A 32 7.09 -12.01 -0.05
C CYS A 32 8.20 -12.94 0.45
N TYR A 33 9.42 -12.71 0.01
CA TYR A 33 10.56 -13.56 0.37
C TYR A 33 11.17 -13.18 1.72
N SER A 34 11.42 -11.89 1.95
CA SER A 34 12.07 -11.40 3.17
C SER A 34 11.11 -11.03 4.29
N GLY A 35 9.84 -10.77 3.94
CA GLY A 35 8.85 -10.30 4.89
C GLY A 35 8.96 -8.82 5.23
N LEU A 36 9.85 -8.07 4.57
CA LEU A 36 9.99 -6.64 4.80
C LEU A 36 8.73 -5.89 4.38
N ILE A 37 8.32 -4.93 5.20
CA ILE A 37 7.05 -4.21 5.06
C ILE A 37 7.32 -2.74 4.74
N PHE A 38 6.51 -2.18 3.83
CA PHE A 38 6.47 -0.75 3.55
C PHE A 38 5.04 -0.24 3.75
N CYS A 39 4.91 0.95 4.32
CA CYS A 39 3.63 1.63 4.48
C CYS A 39 3.78 3.11 4.12
N THR A 40 2.73 3.66 3.50
CA THR A 40 2.67 5.10 3.23
C THR A 40 1.22 5.56 3.23
N ALA A 41 0.98 6.78 3.70
CA ALA A 41 -0.34 7.38 3.70
C ALA A 41 -0.59 8.11 2.38
N THR A 42 -1.80 7.95 1.86
CA THR A 42 -2.27 8.64 0.65
C THR A 42 -3.64 9.27 0.93
N ASN A 43 -4.08 10.18 0.04
CA ASN A 43 -5.39 10.83 0.19
C ASN A 43 -6.55 9.84 0.05
N GLY A 44 -6.41 8.87 -0.83
CA GLY A 44 -7.46 7.90 -1.11
C GLY A 44 -6.89 6.63 -1.70
N GLN A 45 -7.71 5.91 -2.43
CA GLN A 45 -7.34 4.65 -3.08
C GLN A 45 -7.60 4.69 -4.59
N THR A 46 -7.37 5.86 -5.21
CA THR A 46 -7.48 5.98 -6.66
C THR A 46 -6.34 5.22 -7.34
N ARG A 47 -6.43 5.01 -8.66
CA ARG A 47 -5.33 4.41 -9.43
C ARG A 47 -4.04 5.16 -9.20
N GLU A 48 -4.08 6.48 -9.22
CA GLU A 48 -2.92 7.33 -8.98
C GLU A 48 -2.34 7.10 -7.59
N ASP A 49 -3.18 6.98 -6.58
CA ASP A 49 -2.74 6.70 -5.20
C ASP A 49 -2.03 5.35 -5.11
N TRP A 50 -2.56 4.33 -5.76
CA TRP A 50 -1.93 3.02 -5.82
C TRP A 50 -0.56 3.09 -6.49
N LEU A 51 -0.47 3.75 -7.64
CA LEU A 51 0.80 3.87 -8.37
C LEU A 51 1.84 4.67 -7.59
N THR A 52 1.42 5.71 -6.91
CA THR A 52 2.29 6.49 -6.01
C THR A 52 2.82 5.62 -4.87
N GLY A 53 1.95 4.81 -4.28
CA GLY A 53 2.35 3.89 -3.21
C GLY A 53 3.39 2.88 -3.67
N ILE A 54 3.18 2.28 -4.85
CA ILE A 54 4.12 1.32 -5.42
C ILE A 54 5.47 1.98 -5.72
N THR A 55 5.45 3.19 -6.28
CA THR A 55 6.67 3.94 -6.58
C THR A 55 7.48 4.20 -5.31
N LYS A 56 6.81 4.68 -4.26
CA LYS A 56 7.46 4.92 -2.96
C LYS A 56 8.01 3.63 -2.36
N MET A 57 7.28 2.53 -2.52
CA MET A 57 7.73 1.22 -2.05
C MET A 57 9.02 0.79 -2.75
N PHE A 58 9.10 0.94 -4.07
CA PHE A 58 10.31 0.62 -4.82
C PHE A 58 11.49 1.48 -4.38
N HIS A 59 11.25 2.76 -4.11
CA HIS A 59 12.29 3.64 -3.58
C HIS A 59 12.74 3.21 -2.18
N TYR A 60 11.81 2.86 -1.32
CA TYR A 60 12.10 2.44 0.05
C TYR A 60 12.95 1.16 0.07
N PHE A 61 12.62 0.19 -0.77
CA PHE A 61 13.36 -1.07 -0.86
C PHE A 61 14.61 -0.97 -1.74
N ASP A 62 14.83 0.18 -2.36
CA ASP A 62 15.96 0.43 -3.26
C ASP A 62 16.02 -0.58 -4.40
N GLY A 63 14.89 -0.86 -5.00
CA GLY A 63 14.80 -1.78 -6.13
C GLY A 63 13.37 -2.09 -6.53
N VAL A 64 13.24 -2.74 -7.67
CA VAL A 64 11.95 -3.15 -8.24
C VAL A 64 11.86 -4.67 -8.19
N THR A 65 10.74 -5.19 -7.70
CA THR A 65 10.49 -6.63 -7.69
C THR A 65 10.15 -7.12 -9.09
N ASP A 66 10.50 -8.37 -9.39
CA ASP A 66 10.15 -8.98 -10.68
C ASP A 66 8.63 -9.10 -10.86
N GLU A 67 7.91 -9.34 -9.78
CA GLU A 67 6.47 -9.51 -9.80
C GLU A 67 5.81 -8.62 -8.74
N THR A 68 4.69 -8.00 -9.12
CA THR A 68 3.86 -7.19 -8.24
C THR A 68 2.45 -7.79 -8.22
N TRP A 69 2.03 -8.29 -7.07
CA TRP A 69 0.76 -8.99 -6.91
C TRP A 69 -0.24 -8.14 -6.15
N LEU A 70 -1.51 -8.16 -6.59
CA LEU A 70 -2.59 -7.42 -5.95
C LEU A 70 -3.91 -8.16 -6.11
N ASP A 71 -4.90 -7.70 -5.34
CA ASP A 71 -6.26 -8.23 -5.38
C ASP A 71 -6.98 -7.74 -6.64
N ASN A 72 -7.74 -8.60 -7.31
CA ASN A 72 -8.44 -8.22 -8.53
C ASN A 72 -9.62 -7.26 -8.30
N SER A 73 -9.99 -7.01 -7.04
CA SER A 73 -11.01 -6.02 -6.67
C SER A 73 -10.50 -4.57 -6.65
N THR A 74 -9.20 -4.34 -6.90
CA THR A 74 -8.60 -3.00 -6.83
C THR A 74 -8.84 -2.19 -8.09
N PRO A 75 -8.70 -0.84 -8.03
CA PRO A 75 -8.84 0.01 -9.23
C PRO A 75 -7.79 -0.24 -10.32
N LEU A 76 -6.70 -0.93 -10.02
CA LEU A 76 -5.66 -1.26 -11.00
C LEU A 76 -6.07 -2.40 -11.92
N VAL A 77 -7.21 -3.03 -11.66
CA VAL A 77 -7.78 -4.10 -12.47
C VAL A 77 -9.00 -3.58 -13.18
N LYS A 78 -8.98 -3.62 -14.53
CA LYS A 78 -10.09 -3.15 -15.35
C LYS A 78 -11.25 -4.16 -15.37
N ASN A 79 -10.91 -5.44 -15.46
CA ASN A 79 -11.88 -6.52 -15.50
C ASN A 79 -11.46 -7.58 -14.47
N ALA A 80 -12.29 -7.77 -13.46
CA ALA A 80 -12.04 -8.70 -12.35
C ALA A 80 -12.46 -10.13 -12.68
N ASP A 81 -12.17 -10.60 -13.91
CA ASP A 81 -12.45 -11.98 -14.29
C ASP A 81 -11.64 -12.95 -13.41
N LYS A 82 -12.31 -14.00 -12.98
CA LYS A 82 -11.72 -15.01 -12.08
C LYS A 82 -10.52 -15.72 -12.70
N TYR A 83 -10.57 -15.96 -13.99
CA TYR A 83 -9.56 -16.76 -14.70
C TYR A 83 -8.58 -15.92 -15.50
N ASP A 84 -9.00 -14.75 -15.95
CA ASP A 84 -8.18 -13.90 -16.82
C ASP A 84 -8.49 -12.42 -16.54
N PRO A 85 -8.06 -11.89 -15.38
CA PRO A 85 -8.29 -10.49 -15.06
C PRO A 85 -7.46 -9.57 -15.95
N ASP A 86 -8.12 -8.52 -16.47
CA ASP A 86 -7.45 -7.48 -17.26
C ASP A 86 -6.97 -6.37 -16.36
N LEU A 87 -5.68 -6.05 -16.46
CA LEU A 87 -5.10 -4.91 -15.75
C LEU A 87 -5.54 -3.60 -16.40
N ALA A 88 -5.74 -2.56 -15.60
CA ALA A 88 -5.99 -1.22 -16.12
C ALA A 88 -4.79 -0.76 -16.94
N PRO A 89 -5.01 -0.04 -18.07
CA PRO A 89 -3.90 0.41 -18.91
C PRO A 89 -2.83 1.18 -18.18
N GLU A 90 -3.21 2.02 -17.22
CA GLU A 90 -2.29 2.80 -16.39
C GLU A 90 -1.35 1.90 -15.60
N PHE A 91 -1.88 0.80 -15.06
CA PHE A 91 -1.05 -0.16 -14.32
C PHE A 91 -0.17 -0.99 -15.25
N SER A 92 -0.71 -1.42 -16.40
CA SER A 92 0.10 -2.14 -17.40
C SER A 92 1.29 -1.30 -17.87
N ASN A 93 1.05 -0.03 -18.17
CA ASN A 93 2.11 0.90 -18.59
C ASN A 93 3.13 1.12 -17.47
N PHE A 94 2.67 1.23 -16.24
CA PHE A 94 3.52 1.36 -15.06
C PHE A 94 4.42 0.14 -14.89
N CYS A 95 3.87 -1.06 -15.05
CA CYS A 95 4.63 -2.31 -14.95
C CYS A 95 5.68 -2.42 -16.04
N ASP A 96 5.34 -2.01 -17.27
CA ASP A 96 6.29 -1.99 -18.39
C ASP A 96 7.44 -1.02 -18.11
N TYR A 97 7.12 0.17 -17.60
CA TYR A 97 8.12 1.19 -17.28
C TYR A 97 9.14 0.69 -16.23
N TYR A 98 8.66 0.04 -15.17
CA TYR A 98 9.51 -0.45 -14.09
C TYR A 98 10.06 -1.86 -14.34
N ASN A 99 9.63 -2.51 -15.42
CA ASN A 99 10.02 -3.87 -15.77
C ASN A 99 9.65 -4.88 -14.67
N THR A 100 8.42 -4.76 -14.17
CA THR A 100 7.82 -5.71 -13.24
C THR A 100 6.60 -6.36 -13.90
N LEU A 101 6.25 -7.57 -13.51
CA LEU A 101 5.05 -8.25 -13.99
C LEU A 101 3.92 -8.07 -12.99
N GLY A 102 2.81 -7.49 -13.44
CA GLY A 102 1.64 -7.30 -12.61
C GLY A 102 0.72 -8.52 -12.63
N TYR A 103 0.32 -8.98 -11.46
CA TYR A 103 -0.61 -10.12 -11.31
C TYR A 103 -1.76 -9.73 -10.40
N ALA A 104 -2.99 -9.97 -10.87
CA ALA A 104 -4.19 -9.80 -10.07
C ALA A 104 -4.71 -11.19 -9.66
N VAL A 105 -5.10 -11.31 -8.40
CA VAL A 105 -5.59 -12.59 -7.87
C VAL A 105 -6.97 -12.42 -7.23
N GLU A 106 -7.76 -13.47 -7.24
CA GLU A 106 -9.05 -13.50 -6.59
C GLU A 106 -8.87 -13.39 -5.07
N PRO A 107 -9.70 -12.58 -4.37
CA PRO A 107 -9.61 -12.44 -2.92
C PRO A 107 -9.63 -13.79 -2.20
N GLY A 108 -8.69 -13.97 -1.27
CA GLY A 108 -8.65 -15.14 -0.40
C GLY A 108 -8.11 -16.42 -1.02
N LYS A 109 -7.73 -16.43 -2.30
CA LYS A 109 -7.29 -17.66 -2.98
C LYS A 109 -5.78 -17.80 -3.19
N SER A 110 -4.99 -16.77 -2.88
CA SER A 110 -3.53 -16.84 -3.02
C SER A 110 -2.88 -17.11 -1.67
N ARG A 111 -1.85 -17.98 -1.65
CA ARG A 111 -1.00 -18.15 -0.47
C ARG A 111 -0.35 -16.83 -0.06
N HIS A 112 -0.01 -16.01 -1.05
CA HIS A 112 0.68 -14.75 -0.82
C HIS A 112 -0.23 -13.69 -0.21
N LYS A 113 -1.55 -13.85 -0.34
CA LYS A 113 -2.53 -12.96 0.29
C LYS A 113 -2.37 -12.98 1.82
N ALA A 114 -2.07 -14.13 2.41
CA ALA A 114 -1.83 -14.23 3.85
C ALA A 114 -0.64 -13.37 4.30
N LEU A 115 0.37 -13.21 3.45
CA LEU A 115 1.54 -12.38 3.77
C LEU A 115 1.17 -10.90 3.88
N VAL A 116 0.38 -10.38 2.93
CA VAL A 116 -0.04 -8.98 2.99
C VAL A 116 -1.07 -8.75 4.10
N GLU A 117 -1.95 -9.71 4.36
CA GLU A 117 -2.89 -9.62 5.48
C GLU A 117 -2.14 -9.55 6.81
N ASN A 118 -1.10 -10.35 6.98
CA ASN A 118 -0.24 -10.31 8.16
C ASN A 118 0.51 -8.97 8.25
N ALA A 119 0.98 -8.44 7.13
CA ALA A 119 1.65 -7.14 7.09
C ALA A 119 0.71 -6.02 7.52
N VAL A 120 -0.54 -6.04 7.03
CA VAL A 120 -1.58 -5.09 7.44
C VAL A 120 -1.83 -5.18 8.94
N LYS A 121 -1.92 -6.39 9.47
CA LYS A 121 -2.12 -6.62 10.90
C LYS A 121 -0.95 -6.06 11.73
N GLN A 122 0.28 -6.30 11.30
CA GLN A 122 1.46 -5.75 11.96
C GLN A 122 1.46 -4.23 11.94
N PHE A 123 1.06 -3.63 10.81
CA PHE A 123 0.89 -2.18 10.71
C PHE A 123 -0.14 -1.69 11.75
N GLN A 124 -1.30 -2.33 11.80
CA GLN A 124 -2.36 -1.95 12.73
C GLN A 124 -1.91 -2.05 14.19
N ASP A 125 -1.26 -3.14 14.55
CA ASP A 125 -0.83 -3.40 15.93
C ASP A 125 0.34 -2.52 16.37
N ARG A 126 1.30 -2.27 15.49
CA ARG A 126 2.59 -1.66 15.87
C ARG A 126 2.76 -0.22 15.40
N ILE A 127 2.08 0.19 14.36
CA ILE A 127 2.20 1.54 13.82
C ILE A 127 0.93 2.35 14.04
N LEU A 128 -0.21 1.83 13.63
CA LEU A 128 -1.48 2.55 13.70
C LEU A 128 -1.82 2.98 15.13
N ASN A 129 -1.56 2.12 16.11
CA ASN A 129 -1.81 2.44 17.51
C ASN A 129 -0.99 3.65 17.99
N HIS A 130 0.25 3.79 17.52
CA HIS A 130 1.07 4.96 17.83
C HIS A 130 0.56 6.21 17.13
N LEU A 131 0.15 6.08 15.87
CA LEU A 131 -0.35 7.22 15.10
C LEU A 131 -1.65 7.75 15.66
N ASN A 132 -2.53 6.89 16.15
CA ASN A 132 -3.82 7.28 16.71
C ASN A 132 -3.71 8.07 18.02
N LYS A 133 -2.55 8.06 18.65
CA LYS A 133 -2.28 8.84 19.87
C LYS A 133 -1.78 10.24 19.57
N ARG A 134 -1.57 10.58 18.31
CA ARG A 134 -1.02 11.85 17.87
C ARG A 134 -2.02 12.60 17.00
N SER A 135 -1.86 13.92 16.95
CA SER A 135 -2.64 14.79 16.06
C SER A 135 -1.79 15.15 14.86
N PHE A 136 -2.38 15.09 13.67
CA PHE A 136 -1.70 15.40 12.42
C PHE A 136 -2.46 16.51 11.68
N PHE A 137 -1.73 17.32 10.92
CA PHE A 137 -2.28 18.42 10.14
C PHE A 137 -2.00 18.29 8.64
N SER A 138 -1.35 17.20 8.23
CA SER A 138 -1.10 16.88 6.83
C SER A 138 -0.75 15.41 6.67
N ILE A 139 -0.85 14.93 5.42
CA ILE A 139 -0.42 13.57 5.08
C ILE A 139 1.09 13.44 5.20
N GLU A 140 1.83 14.50 4.87
CA GLU A 140 3.28 14.54 4.99
C GLU A 140 3.73 14.33 6.43
N GLU A 141 3.02 14.91 7.40
CA GLU A 141 3.28 14.69 8.83
C GLU A 141 3.06 13.23 9.21
N ILE A 142 2.00 12.61 8.69
CA ILE A 142 1.71 11.19 8.94
C ILE A 142 2.85 10.33 8.38
N ASN A 143 3.28 10.58 7.16
CA ASN A 143 4.37 9.82 6.53
C ASN A 143 5.69 9.99 7.26
N SER A 144 5.97 11.20 7.76
CA SER A 144 7.17 11.44 8.58
C SER A 144 7.13 10.66 9.89
N ALA A 145 5.94 10.51 10.48
CA ALA A 145 5.77 9.73 11.70
C ALA A 145 5.88 8.22 11.44
N ILE A 146 5.48 7.76 10.27
CA ILE A 146 5.56 6.33 9.89
C ILE A 146 7.02 5.88 9.74
N GLU A 147 7.90 6.72 9.18
CA GLU A 147 9.28 6.34 8.86
C GLU A 147 10.03 5.64 10.00
N PRO A 148 10.19 6.25 11.20
CA PRO A 148 10.92 5.58 12.27
C PRO A 148 10.23 4.33 12.79
N LEU A 149 8.90 4.30 12.78
CA LEU A 149 8.14 3.13 13.22
C LEU A 149 8.31 1.98 12.23
N LEU A 150 8.40 2.29 10.94
CA LEU A 150 8.62 1.30 9.89
C LEU A 150 10.03 0.68 9.99
N VAL A 151 11.04 1.49 10.25
CA VAL A 151 12.40 1.00 10.48
C VAL A 151 12.41 0.02 11.66
N GLN A 152 11.73 0.38 12.74
CA GLN A 152 11.63 -0.47 13.93
C GLN A 152 10.90 -1.78 13.63
N LEU A 153 9.83 -1.73 12.84
CA LEU A 153 9.04 -2.90 12.46
C LEU A 153 9.87 -3.90 11.65
N ASN A 154 10.75 -3.43 10.78
CA ASN A 154 11.55 -4.25 9.87
C ASN A 154 12.86 -4.77 10.46
N LYS A 155 13.09 -4.54 11.72
CA LYS A 155 14.29 -5.07 12.39
C LYS A 155 14.23 -6.55 12.69
#